data_af2b4681a6bf56962e60dde68c4756a2
#
_entry.id   af2b4681a6bf56962e60dde68c4756a2
#
_cell.length_a   1.000
_cell.length_b   1.000
_cell.length_c   1.000
_cell.angle_alpha   90.00
_cell.angle_beta   90.00
_cell.angle_gamma   90.00
#
_symmetry.space_group_name_H-M   'P 1'
#
loop_
_entity.id
_entity.type
_entity.pdbx_description
1 polymer ?
#
loop_
_entity_poly.entity_id
_entity_poly.type
_entity_poly.pdbx_seq_one_letter_code
_entity_poly.pdbx_strand_id
1 'polypeptide(L)'
;MSRPEALEPLFRSLHTVKGVGDKLAALLTRFFGAPDGQEAIVLDVLMHMPSGVVDRRRQVGIAEAYLNQIVTLKLHIDRHQPPPRGKPHIPHRVFAHDDTGDIQLVFFRAQGGWVEKSLPVGEERYVSGQIGFFNGEKQITHPDYVVEADKFATLPLVEPVYPLTNGLSSKALAKLVRQAVDAVPTLPEWIDAGTMASRKWPSFADAMRMGHLPTSPDEAELWSPARQRLAYDEYLAGQITLQLIRSTTVSARGVARAFTGRLTEKVSSLLPFSLTDGQKLALDEIFADLKAPDRMSRLLQGDVWGFQKPLIQQAEFIQFLLFFALGLGNKEKGDFFK
;
A
#
# COMPACT_ATOMS: atom_id res chain seq x y z
N MET A 1 -7.34 -25.27 -12.13
CA MET A 1 -8.44 -25.02 -11.16
C MET A 1 -9.11 -23.72 -11.56
N SER A 2 -10.44 -23.66 -11.64
CA SER A 2 -11.19 -22.44 -11.87
C SER A 2 -11.22 -21.62 -10.56
N ARG A 3 -11.30 -20.30 -10.68
CA ARG A 3 -11.47 -19.40 -9.54
C ARG A 3 -12.82 -19.66 -8.87
N PRO A 4 -12.91 -19.67 -7.52
CA PRO A 4 -14.19 -19.74 -6.82
C PRO A 4 -15.13 -18.60 -7.23
N GLU A 5 -16.39 -18.89 -7.49
CA GLU A 5 -17.41 -17.93 -7.92
C GLU A 5 -17.58 -16.78 -6.92
N ALA A 6 -17.43 -17.05 -5.62
CA ALA A 6 -17.49 -16.02 -4.57
C ALA A 6 -16.47 -14.90 -4.72
N LEU A 7 -15.37 -15.13 -5.44
CA LEU A 7 -14.33 -14.13 -5.68
C LEU A 7 -14.54 -13.32 -6.97
N GLU A 8 -15.49 -13.69 -7.82
CA GLU A 8 -15.73 -13.01 -9.11
C GLU A 8 -15.89 -11.49 -8.98
N PRO A 9 -16.59 -10.94 -7.95
CA PRO A 9 -16.72 -9.47 -7.82
C PRO A 9 -15.39 -8.74 -7.71
N LEU A 10 -14.37 -9.37 -7.09
CA LEU A 10 -13.05 -8.77 -6.91
C LEU A 10 -12.21 -8.74 -8.19
N PHE A 11 -12.48 -9.68 -9.10
CA PHE A 11 -11.73 -9.86 -10.34
C PHE A 11 -12.41 -9.25 -11.57
N ARG A 12 -13.49 -8.51 -11.38
CA ARG A 12 -14.13 -7.77 -12.47
C ARG A 12 -13.20 -6.69 -12.99
N SER A 13 -13.18 -6.53 -14.33
CA SER A 13 -12.52 -5.39 -14.97
C SER A 13 -13.12 -4.07 -14.48
N LEU A 14 -12.28 -3.06 -14.29
CA LEU A 14 -12.72 -1.71 -13.89
C LEU A 14 -13.63 -1.05 -14.94
N HIS A 15 -13.63 -1.48 -16.19
CA HIS A 15 -14.61 -1.04 -17.19
C HIS A 15 -16.06 -1.30 -16.78
N THR A 16 -16.31 -2.31 -15.97
CA THR A 16 -17.67 -2.65 -15.50
C THR A 16 -18.14 -1.74 -14.35
N VAL A 17 -17.24 -0.93 -13.77
CA VAL A 17 -17.55 -0.06 -12.64
C VAL A 17 -18.17 1.25 -13.14
N LYS A 18 -19.27 1.66 -12.53
CA LYS A 18 -20.01 2.85 -12.93
C LYS A 18 -19.15 4.11 -12.87
N GLY A 19 -19.00 4.77 -14.02
CA GLY A 19 -18.25 6.02 -14.17
C GLY A 19 -16.80 5.82 -14.59
N VAL A 20 -16.40 4.59 -14.90
CA VAL A 20 -15.11 4.28 -15.51
C VAL A 20 -15.31 4.07 -17.01
N GLY A 21 -14.97 5.08 -17.80
CA GLY A 21 -14.92 4.96 -19.26
C GLY A 21 -13.50 4.62 -19.74
N ASP A 22 -13.35 4.36 -21.05
CA ASP A 22 -12.11 3.85 -21.67
C ASP A 22 -10.85 4.63 -21.29
N LYS A 23 -10.91 5.97 -21.29
CA LYS A 23 -9.75 6.81 -20.92
C LYS A 23 -9.33 6.62 -19.47
N LEU A 24 -10.31 6.54 -18.56
CA LEU A 24 -10.02 6.33 -17.14
C LEU A 24 -9.56 4.90 -16.87
N ALA A 25 -10.16 3.91 -17.51
CA ALA A 25 -9.73 2.51 -17.40
C ALA A 25 -8.29 2.32 -17.89
N ALA A 26 -7.92 2.88 -19.04
CA ALA A 26 -6.55 2.83 -19.54
C ALA A 26 -5.55 3.55 -18.62
N LEU A 27 -5.97 4.65 -17.99
CA LEU A 27 -5.14 5.35 -16.98
C LEU A 27 -4.94 4.48 -15.74
N LEU A 28 -6.01 3.86 -15.23
CA LEU A 28 -5.98 3.00 -14.04
C LEU A 28 -5.16 1.72 -14.29
N THR A 29 -5.30 1.09 -15.46
CA THR A 29 -4.50 -0.08 -15.88
C THR A 29 -3.01 0.22 -15.80
N ARG A 30 -2.59 1.39 -16.30
CA ARG A 30 -1.20 1.85 -16.22
C ARG A 30 -0.79 2.23 -14.81
N PHE A 31 -1.68 2.86 -14.07
CA PHE A 31 -1.42 3.31 -12.69
C PHE A 31 -1.21 2.14 -11.72
N PHE A 32 -2.02 1.10 -11.82
CA PHE A 32 -1.90 -0.11 -10.99
C PHE A 32 -0.85 -1.11 -11.52
N GLY A 33 -0.27 -0.86 -12.69
CA GLY A 33 0.77 -1.72 -13.26
C GLY A 33 0.25 -3.10 -13.67
N ALA A 34 -0.97 -3.16 -14.20
CA ALA A 34 -1.52 -4.41 -14.70
C ALA A 34 -0.61 -5.00 -15.81
N PRO A 35 -0.42 -6.35 -15.85
CA PRO A 35 0.41 -7.00 -16.86
C PRO A 35 -0.05 -6.68 -18.29
N ASP A 36 0.88 -6.74 -19.26
CA ASP A 36 0.59 -6.48 -20.65
C ASP A 36 -0.59 -7.30 -21.16
N GLY A 37 -1.54 -6.61 -21.79
CA GLY A 37 -2.76 -7.23 -22.33
C GLY A 37 -3.85 -7.52 -21.28
N GLN A 38 -3.64 -7.16 -20.01
CA GLN A 38 -4.64 -7.26 -18.95
C GLN A 38 -5.16 -5.87 -18.55
N GLU A 39 -6.39 -5.83 -18.08
CA GLU A 39 -7.00 -4.63 -17.53
C GLU A 39 -6.90 -4.65 -16.01
N ALA A 40 -6.84 -3.46 -15.41
CA ALA A 40 -6.95 -3.32 -13.96
C ALA A 40 -8.33 -3.82 -13.48
N ILE A 41 -8.34 -4.47 -12.32
CA ILE A 41 -9.51 -5.10 -11.72
C ILE A 41 -9.90 -4.42 -10.40
N VAL A 42 -11.06 -4.76 -9.88
CA VAL A 42 -11.58 -4.21 -8.61
C VAL A 42 -10.61 -4.47 -7.46
N LEU A 43 -9.95 -5.63 -7.42
CA LEU A 43 -8.97 -5.96 -6.39
C LEU A 43 -7.78 -4.99 -6.39
N ASP A 44 -7.32 -4.53 -7.55
CA ASP A 44 -6.21 -3.57 -7.63
C ASP A 44 -6.55 -2.25 -6.92
N VAL A 45 -7.81 -1.80 -7.04
CA VAL A 45 -8.31 -0.63 -6.33
C VAL A 45 -8.33 -0.87 -4.82
N LEU A 46 -8.77 -2.06 -4.39
CA LEU A 46 -8.83 -2.43 -2.97
C LEU A 46 -7.45 -2.62 -2.34
N MET A 47 -6.45 -3.04 -3.11
CA MET A 47 -5.08 -3.15 -2.61
C MET A 47 -4.34 -1.81 -2.61
N HIS A 48 -4.90 -0.79 -3.25
CA HIS A 48 -4.35 0.58 -3.22
C HIS A 48 -4.79 1.31 -1.96
N MET A 49 -4.15 1.01 -0.85
CA MET A 49 -4.50 1.55 0.47
C MET A 49 -4.19 3.05 0.60
N PRO A 50 -4.99 3.81 1.37
CA PRO A 50 -4.71 5.21 1.62
C PRO A 50 -3.40 5.38 2.42
N SER A 51 -2.65 6.42 2.10
CA SER A 51 -1.41 6.81 2.79
C SER A 51 -1.64 7.59 4.08
N GLY A 52 -2.84 8.09 4.29
CA GLY A 52 -3.25 8.87 5.46
C GLY A 52 -4.70 9.30 5.38
N VAL A 53 -5.11 10.16 6.29
CA VAL A 53 -6.45 10.76 6.32
C VAL A 53 -6.39 12.26 6.58
N VAL A 54 -7.41 12.95 6.11
CA VAL A 54 -7.73 14.32 6.52
C VAL A 54 -8.89 14.26 7.52
N ASP A 55 -8.63 14.68 8.75
CA ASP A 55 -9.66 14.77 9.79
C ASP A 55 -10.30 16.16 9.76
N ARG A 56 -11.58 16.22 9.39
CA ARG A 56 -12.39 17.45 9.31
C ARG A 56 -13.43 17.54 10.42
N ARG A 57 -13.41 16.61 11.39
CA ARG A 57 -14.40 16.56 12.48
C ARG A 57 -14.27 17.75 13.43
N ARG A 58 -13.02 18.27 13.59
CA ARG A 58 -12.78 19.39 14.45
C ARG A 58 -13.20 20.69 13.76
N GLN A 59 -14.29 21.25 14.23
CA GLN A 59 -14.69 22.61 13.91
C GLN A 59 -13.93 23.54 14.85
N VAL A 60 -13.26 24.54 14.30
CA VAL A 60 -12.50 25.55 15.04
C VAL A 60 -12.95 26.93 14.62
N GLY A 61 -12.69 27.94 15.45
CA GLY A 61 -12.81 29.34 15.06
C GLY A 61 -11.59 29.77 14.23
N ILE A 62 -11.76 30.86 13.46
CA ILE A 62 -10.68 31.45 12.66
C ILE A 62 -9.47 31.78 13.53
N ALA A 63 -9.70 32.31 14.76
CA ALA A 63 -8.61 32.63 15.69
C ALA A 63 -7.73 31.43 16.03
N GLU A 64 -8.33 30.24 16.17
CA GLU A 64 -7.64 28.97 16.53
C GLU A 64 -6.98 28.25 15.37
N ALA A 65 -7.23 28.67 14.13
CA ALA A 65 -6.71 28.03 12.94
C ALA A 65 -5.24 28.44 12.67
N TYR A 66 -4.35 27.47 12.55
CA TYR A 66 -2.92 27.67 12.34
C TYR A 66 -2.50 27.45 10.89
N LEU A 67 -1.38 28.04 10.51
CA LEU A 67 -0.77 27.87 9.18
C LEU A 67 -0.59 26.40 8.81
N ASN A 68 -0.94 26.08 7.57
CA ASN A 68 -0.88 24.72 6.98
C ASN A 68 -1.83 23.69 7.63
N GLN A 69 -2.63 24.06 8.59
CA GLN A 69 -3.67 23.20 9.14
C GLN A 69 -4.85 23.11 8.17
N ILE A 70 -5.37 21.91 7.96
CA ILE A 70 -6.68 21.71 7.30
C ILE A 70 -7.74 21.86 8.38
N VAL A 71 -8.67 22.78 8.16
CA VAL A 71 -9.73 23.12 9.12
C VAL A 71 -11.09 23.11 8.43
N THR A 72 -12.13 22.97 9.24
CA THR A 72 -13.52 23.20 8.84
C THR A 72 -14.06 24.37 9.64
N LEU A 73 -14.36 25.46 8.94
CA LEU A 73 -14.86 26.71 9.52
C LEU A 73 -16.33 26.88 9.15
N LYS A 74 -17.12 27.36 10.08
CA LYS A 74 -18.48 27.89 9.79
C LYS A 74 -18.36 29.39 9.60
N LEU A 75 -18.56 29.86 8.36
CA LEU A 75 -18.28 31.22 7.95
C LEU A 75 -19.56 31.94 7.50
N HIS A 76 -19.70 33.20 7.91
CA HIS A 76 -20.64 34.15 7.33
C HIS A 76 -19.98 34.85 6.14
N ILE A 77 -20.64 34.91 5.00
CA ILE A 77 -20.10 35.48 3.76
C ILE A 77 -20.44 36.96 3.66
N ASP A 78 -19.42 37.82 3.67
CA ASP A 78 -19.61 39.26 3.71
C ASP A 78 -19.69 39.91 2.33
N ARG A 79 -18.68 39.62 1.49
CA ARG A 79 -18.59 40.26 0.17
C ARG A 79 -17.67 39.51 -0.77
N HIS A 80 -17.91 39.73 -2.06
CA HIS A 80 -17.06 39.25 -3.14
C HIS A 80 -16.20 40.36 -3.72
N GLN A 81 -15.01 40.01 -4.15
CA GLN A 81 -14.12 40.82 -4.94
C GLN A 81 -13.70 40.02 -6.18
N PRO A 82 -14.49 40.08 -7.26
CA PRO A 82 -14.16 39.39 -8.50
C PRO A 82 -12.94 40.00 -9.19
N PRO A 83 -12.21 39.25 -10.03
CA PRO A 83 -11.07 39.76 -10.78
C PRO A 83 -11.54 40.89 -11.72
N PRO A 84 -10.73 41.95 -11.93
CA PRO A 84 -11.03 42.99 -12.91
C PRO A 84 -11.17 42.40 -14.30
N ARG A 85 -12.06 42.99 -15.12
CA ARG A 85 -12.26 42.57 -16.52
C ARG A 85 -10.91 42.56 -17.25
N GLY A 86 -10.62 41.47 -17.98
CA GLY A 86 -9.38 41.32 -18.76
C GLY A 86 -8.14 40.88 -17.94
N LYS A 87 -8.26 40.65 -16.64
CA LYS A 87 -7.14 40.20 -15.77
C LYS A 87 -7.43 38.87 -15.08
N PRO A 88 -7.57 37.75 -15.80
CA PRO A 88 -7.96 36.46 -15.23
C PRO A 88 -6.89 35.82 -14.31
N HIS A 89 -5.69 36.39 -14.26
CA HIS A 89 -4.61 35.98 -13.32
C HIS A 89 -4.85 36.53 -11.92
N ILE A 90 -5.69 37.54 -11.75
CA ILE A 90 -6.08 38.04 -10.41
C ILE A 90 -7.15 37.11 -9.85
N PRO A 91 -7.00 36.61 -8.61
CA PRO A 91 -7.97 35.69 -8.03
C PRO A 91 -9.29 36.40 -7.67
N HIS A 92 -10.38 35.64 -7.72
CA HIS A 92 -11.63 36.01 -7.08
C HIS A 92 -11.46 35.81 -5.58
N ARG A 93 -11.69 36.83 -4.79
CA ARG A 93 -11.63 36.81 -3.34
C ARG A 93 -13.02 36.90 -2.73
N VAL A 94 -13.27 36.13 -1.71
CA VAL A 94 -14.48 36.19 -0.89
C VAL A 94 -14.04 36.50 0.53
N PHE A 95 -14.59 37.54 1.09
CA PHE A 95 -14.35 37.92 2.49
C PHE A 95 -15.44 37.32 3.34
N ALA A 96 -15.05 36.73 4.42
CA ALA A 96 -15.93 36.03 5.34
C ALA A 96 -15.41 36.14 6.77
N HIS A 97 -16.29 35.98 7.74
CA HIS A 97 -15.91 36.01 9.15
C HIS A 97 -16.63 34.92 9.96
N ASP A 98 -16.15 34.67 11.16
CA ASP A 98 -16.86 34.02 12.24
C ASP A 98 -16.81 34.92 13.51
N ASP A 99 -17.33 34.43 14.62
CA ASP A 99 -17.30 35.19 15.91
C ASP A 99 -15.87 35.44 16.43
N THR A 100 -14.83 34.82 15.80
CA THR A 100 -13.44 34.85 16.30
C THR A 100 -12.48 35.62 15.40
N GLY A 101 -12.90 35.98 14.17
CA GLY A 101 -12.05 36.72 13.24
C GLY A 101 -12.50 36.72 11.80
N ASP A 102 -11.64 37.27 10.95
CA ASP A 102 -11.86 37.42 9.52
C ASP A 102 -10.95 36.48 8.70
N ILE A 103 -11.42 36.04 7.53
CA ILE A 103 -10.67 35.19 6.60
C ILE A 103 -10.98 35.52 5.16
N GLN A 104 -10.03 35.26 4.27
CA GLN A 104 -10.25 35.35 2.82
C GLN A 104 -10.30 33.97 2.19
N LEU A 105 -11.30 33.72 1.32
CA LEU A 105 -11.34 32.55 0.44
C LEU A 105 -10.89 33.00 -0.95
N VAL A 106 -9.88 32.32 -1.50
CA VAL A 106 -9.17 32.76 -2.72
C VAL A 106 -9.33 31.73 -3.80
N PHE A 107 -9.86 32.15 -4.96
CA PHE A 107 -10.12 31.27 -6.10
C PHE A 107 -9.41 31.81 -7.35
N PHE A 108 -8.38 31.14 -7.79
CA PHE A 108 -7.72 31.44 -9.07
C PHE A 108 -8.51 30.83 -10.24
N ARG A 109 -8.60 31.56 -11.35
CA ARG A 109 -9.27 31.10 -12.57
C ARG A 109 -10.71 30.65 -12.36
N ALA A 110 -11.42 31.27 -11.42
CA ALA A 110 -12.84 31.01 -11.23
C ALA A 110 -13.64 31.41 -12.45
N GLN A 111 -14.47 30.52 -12.98
CA GLN A 111 -15.30 30.78 -14.19
C GLN A 111 -16.78 30.56 -13.88
N GLY A 112 -17.63 31.25 -14.63
CA GLY A 112 -19.06 30.95 -14.73
C GLY A 112 -19.92 31.31 -13.53
N GLY A 113 -19.49 32.21 -12.63
CA GLY A 113 -20.31 32.64 -11.48
C GLY A 113 -20.53 31.54 -10.43
N TRP A 114 -19.67 30.47 -10.47
CA TRP A 114 -19.78 29.36 -9.52
C TRP A 114 -19.46 29.80 -8.08
N VAL A 115 -18.48 30.69 -7.90
CA VAL A 115 -18.06 31.16 -6.59
C VAL A 115 -19.22 31.91 -5.90
N GLU A 116 -19.87 32.82 -6.62
CA GLU A 116 -21.01 33.59 -6.12
C GLU A 116 -22.22 32.72 -5.78
N LYS A 117 -22.46 31.67 -6.56
CA LYS A 117 -23.52 30.69 -6.28
C LYS A 117 -23.24 29.82 -5.10
N SER A 118 -21.98 29.41 -4.92
CA SER A 118 -21.57 28.53 -3.80
C SER A 118 -21.44 29.26 -2.47
N LEU A 119 -21.12 30.56 -2.54
CA LEU A 119 -20.86 31.43 -1.39
C LEU A 119 -21.72 32.72 -1.46
N PRO A 120 -23.07 32.63 -1.38
CA PRO A 120 -23.93 33.82 -1.44
C PRO A 120 -23.64 34.76 -0.28
N VAL A 121 -23.63 36.06 -0.54
CA VAL A 121 -23.46 37.11 0.48
C VAL A 121 -24.63 37.06 1.47
N GLY A 122 -24.32 37.18 2.75
CA GLY A 122 -25.28 37.15 3.85
C GLY A 122 -25.67 35.74 4.31
N GLU A 123 -25.11 34.70 3.72
CA GLU A 123 -25.39 33.33 4.13
C GLU A 123 -24.23 32.67 4.86
N GLU A 124 -24.56 31.67 5.67
CA GLU A 124 -23.57 30.83 6.35
C GLU A 124 -23.18 29.63 5.49
N ARG A 125 -21.89 29.32 5.47
CA ARG A 125 -21.33 28.13 4.80
C ARG A 125 -20.30 27.43 5.68
N TYR A 126 -20.28 26.10 5.62
CA TYR A 126 -19.12 25.37 6.08
C TYR A 126 -18.08 25.31 4.96
N VAL A 127 -16.89 25.75 5.28
CA VAL A 127 -15.75 25.78 4.35
C VAL A 127 -14.62 24.96 4.94
N SER A 128 -14.12 23.98 4.21
CA SER A 128 -12.97 23.19 4.62
C SER A 128 -11.83 23.34 3.65
N GLY A 129 -10.63 23.54 4.18
CA GLY A 129 -9.40 23.70 3.41
C GLY A 129 -8.20 24.02 4.27
N GLN A 130 -7.05 24.14 3.63
CA GLN A 130 -5.80 24.44 4.29
C GLN A 130 -5.66 25.95 4.56
N ILE A 131 -5.32 26.30 5.81
CA ILE A 131 -5.02 27.68 6.18
C ILE A 131 -3.68 28.12 5.61
N GLY A 132 -3.70 29.22 4.90
CA GLY A 132 -2.52 29.99 4.49
C GLY A 132 -2.53 31.38 5.09
N PHE A 133 -1.42 32.11 4.91
CA PHE A 133 -1.29 33.52 5.24
C PHE A 133 -0.81 34.29 4.02
N PHE A 134 -1.42 35.43 3.77
CA PHE A 134 -0.98 36.35 2.75
C PHE A 134 -1.15 37.79 3.23
N ASN A 135 -0.07 38.57 3.20
CA ASN A 135 -0.02 39.95 3.72
C ASN A 135 -0.52 40.10 5.17
N GLY A 136 -0.27 39.07 6.00
CA GLY A 136 -0.68 39.09 7.41
C GLY A 136 -2.10 38.63 7.70
N GLU A 137 -2.90 38.37 6.65
CA GLU A 137 -4.27 37.88 6.78
C GLU A 137 -4.39 36.38 6.52
N LYS A 138 -5.26 35.72 7.29
CA LYS A 138 -5.59 34.31 7.07
C LYS A 138 -6.37 34.11 5.77
N GLN A 139 -6.02 33.06 5.02
CA GLN A 139 -6.74 32.73 3.80
C GLN A 139 -6.86 31.22 3.61
N ILE A 140 -7.87 30.79 2.86
CA ILE A 140 -7.94 29.44 2.29
C ILE A 140 -7.95 29.61 0.77
N THR A 141 -6.95 29.03 0.12
CA THR A 141 -6.85 29.04 -1.35
C THR A 141 -7.45 27.76 -1.91
N HIS A 142 -8.44 27.89 -2.79
CA HIS A 142 -9.19 26.76 -3.35
C HIS A 142 -9.68 25.79 -2.27
N PRO A 143 -10.65 26.18 -1.43
CA PRO A 143 -11.22 25.30 -0.42
C PRO A 143 -11.57 23.93 -1.03
N ASP A 144 -11.27 22.85 -0.29
CA ASP A 144 -11.60 21.48 -0.70
C ASP A 144 -13.11 21.27 -0.78
N TYR A 145 -13.82 21.87 0.19
CA TYR A 145 -15.26 21.78 0.34
C TYR A 145 -15.88 23.13 0.71
N VAL A 146 -17.01 23.39 0.09
CA VAL A 146 -17.94 24.47 0.45
C VAL A 146 -19.33 23.85 0.47
N VAL A 147 -19.97 23.84 1.63
CA VAL A 147 -21.29 23.22 1.82
C VAL A 147 -22.23 24.17 2.56
N GLU A 148 -23.51 24.06 2.25
CA GLU A 148 -24.57 24.80 2.95
C GLU A 148 -24.63 24.37 4.42
N ALA A 149 -25.08 25.27 5.31
CA ALA A 149 -25.05 25.00 6.74
C ALA A 149 -25.91 23.78 7.15
N ASP A 150 -27.02 23.56 6.49
CA ASP A 150 -27.91 22.40 6.68
C ASP A 150 -27.37 21.09 6.09
N LYS A 151 -26.37 21.17 5.20
CA LYS A 151 -25.75 20.02 4.54
C LYS A 151 -24.41 19.61 5.15
N PHE A 152 -24.08 20.07 6.34
CA PHE A 152 -22.83 19.72 7.01
C PHE A 152 -22.60 18.20 7.09
N ALA A 153 -23.65 17.42 7.34
CA ALA A 153 -23.58 15.95 7.38
C ALA A 153 -23.12 15.29 6.08
N THR A 154 -23.12 16.03 4.96
CA THR A 154 -22.62 15.53 3.66
C THR A 154 -21.12 15.68 3.49
N LEU A 155 -20.45 16.45 4.39
CA LEU A 155 -19.02 16.63 4.37
C LEU A 155 -18.33 15.32 4.79
N PRO A 156 -17.33 14.84 4.05
CA PRO A 156 -16.52 13.70 4.51
C PRO A 156 -15.66 14.13 5.70
N LEU A 157 -16.11 13.78 6.90
CA LEU A 157 -15.46 14.20 8.15
C LEU A 157 -14.09 13.53 8.34
N VAL A 158 -13.92 12.31 7.88
CA VAL A 158 -12.63 11.60 7.81
C VAL A 158 -12.44 11.17 6.37
N GLU A 159 -11.54 11.82 5.67
CA GLU A 159 -11.32 11.60 4.24
C GLU A 159 -9.99 10.90 4.01
N PRO A 160 -9.99 9.69 3.43
CA PRO A 160 -8.76 8.97 3.11
C PRO A 160 -7.99 9.67 1.98
N VAL A 161 -6.68 9.78 2.14
CA VAL A 161 -5.75 10.36 1.16
C VAL A 161 -5.02 9.22 0.46
N TYR A 162 -5.16 9.18 -0.85
CA TYR A 162 -4.51 8.17 -1.69
C TYR A 162 -3.33 8.77 -2.48
N PRO A 163 -2.26 8.00 -2.69
CA PRO A 163 -1.29 8.34 -3.73
C PRO A 163 -1.99 8.43 -5.08
N LEU A 164 -1.67 9.46 -5.85
CA LEU A 164 -2.31 9.75 -7.13
C LEU A 164 -1.29 9.83 -8.25
N THR A 165 -1.77 9.72 -9.50
CA THR A 165 -0.99 10.00 -10.70
C THR A 165 -1.61 11.15 -11.50
N ASN A 166 -0.83 11.71 -12.42
CA ASN A 166 -1.32 12.77 -13.28
C ASN A 166 -2.57 12.33 -14.09
N GLY A 167 -3.61 13.14 -14.04
CA GLY A 167 -4.90 12.85 -14.70
C GLY A 167 -5.91 12.10 -13.83
N LEU A 168 -5.54 11.60 -12.64
CA LEU A 168 -6.45 10.95 -11.69
C LEU A 168 -6.76 11.92 -10.53
N SER A 169 -8.02 12.32 -10.39
CA SER A 169 -8.44 13.18 -9.27
C SER A 169 -8.81 12.37 -8.03
N SER A 170 -8.57 12.94 -6.83
CA SER A 170 -8.97 12.32 -5.55
C SER A 170 -10.46 11.97 -5.51
N LYS A 171 -11.32 12.84 -6.02
CA LYS A 171 -12.77 12.62 -6.07
C LYS A 171 -13.15 11.43 -6.96
N ALA A 172 -12.50 11.29 -8.12
CA ALA A 172 -12.73 10.15 -9.02
C ALA A 172 -12.29 8.84 -8.37
N LEU A 173 -11.10 8.81 -7.77
CA LEU A 173 -10.59 7.64 -7.08
C LEU A 173 -11.44 7.29 -5.85
N ALA A 174 -11.81 8.25 -5.02
CA ALA A 174 -12.67 8.02 -3.85
C ALA A 174 -14.04 7.41 -4.23
N LYS A 175 -14.63 7.86 -5.35
CA LYS A 175 -15.87 7.27 -5.85
C LYS A 175 -15.68 5.83 -6.32
N LEU A 176 -14.56 5.54 -6.99
CA LEU A 176 -14.21 4.20 -7.45
C LEU A 176 -13.96 3.25 -6.27
N VAL A 177 -13.16 3.69 -5.29
CA VAL A 177 -12.88 2.94 -4.05
C VAL A 177 -14.16 2.58 -3.31
N ARG A 178 -15.09 3.52 -3.17
CA ARG A 178 -16.38 3.23 -2.50
C ARG A 178 -17.13 2.10 -3.19
N GLN A 179 -17.22 2.13 -4.53
CA GLN A 179 -17.84 1.07 -5.30
C GLN A 179 -17.09 -0.27 -5.18
N ALA A 180 -15.75 -0.22 -5.14
CA ALA A 180 -14.91 -1.40 -4.94
C ALA A 180 -15.15 -2.03 -3.55
N VAL A 181 -15.21 -1.21 -2.49
CA VAL A 181 -15.51 -1.67 -1.13
C VAL A 181 -16.90 -2.28 -1.03
N ASP A 182 -17.90 -1.67 -1.70
CA ASP A 182 -19.27 -2.20 -1.72
C ASP A 182 -19.36 -3.53 -2.49
N ALA A 183 -18.39 -3.83 -3.36
CA ALA A 183 -18.33 -5.09 -4.10
C ALA A 183 -17.57 -6.20 -3.35
N VAL A 184 -16.97 -5.92 -2.19
CA VAL A 184 -16.26 -6.94 -1.40
C VAL A 184 -17.23 -8.00 -0.90
N PRO A 185 -17.04 -9.27 -1.28
CA PRO A 185 -17.94 -10.34 -0.83
C PRO A 185 -17.67 -10.73 0.61
N THR A 186 -18.69 -11.28 1.27
CA THR A 186 -18.51 -11.98 2.54
C THR A 186 -17.85 -13.33 2.25
N LEU A 187 -16.64 -13.52 2.73
CA LEU A 187 -15.86 -14.75 2.56
C LEU A 187 -15.82 -15.54 3.88
N PRO A 188 -15.71 -16.88 3.82
CA PRO A 188 -15.38 -17.67 4.99
C PRO A 188 -14.05 -17.22 5.59
N GLU A 189 -13.97 -17.20 6.92
CA GLU A 189 -12.74 -16.83 7.60
C GLU A 189 -11.67 -17.93 7.45
N TRP A 190 -10.43 -17.54 7.10
CA TRP A 190 -9.29 -18.44 6.93
C TRP A 190 -8.25 -18.35 8.03
N ILE A 191 -8.40 -17.39 8.95
CA ILE A 191 -7.56 -17.28 10.13
C ILE A 191 -8.27 -17.97 11.29
N ASP A 192 -7.52 -18.63 12.16
CA ASP A 192 -8.08 -19.28 13.32
C ASP A 192 -8.77 -18.29 14.28
N ALA A 193 -9.86 -18.73 14.90
CA ALA A 193 -10.69 -17.90 15.75
C ALA A 193 -9.93 -17.37 16.98
N GLY A 194 -8.94 -18.09 17.48
CA GLY A 194 -8.12 -17.68 18.63
C GLY A 194 -7.25 -16.47 18.26
N THR A 195 -6.60 -16.51 17.11
CA THR A 195 -5.81 -15.39 16.59
C THR A 195 -6.69 -14.18 16.32
N MET A 196 -7.83 -14.37 15.65
CA MET A 196 -8.78 -13.29 15.38
C MET A 196 -9.22 -12.58 16.68
N ALA A 197 -9.63 -13.36 17.70
CA ALA A 197 -10.08 -12.82 18.98
C ALA A 197 -8.95 -12.10 19.76
N SER A 198 -7.78 -12.71 19.84
CA SER A 198 -6.64 -12.16 20.60
C SER A 198 -6.11 -10.86 20.01
N ARG A 199 -6.13 -10.73 18.68
CA ARG A 199 -5.69 -9.55 17.93
C ARG A 199 -6.80 -8.52 17.73
N LYS A 200 -8.05 -8.87 18.04
CA LYS A 200 -9.24 -8.07 17.76
C LYS A 200 -9.36 -7.71 16.27
N TRP A 201 -8.99 -8.63 15.42
CA TRP A 201 -9.05 -8.40 13.97
C TRP A 201 -10.48 -8.51 13.45
N PRO A 202 -10.90 -7.59 12.58
CA PRO A 202 -12.19 -7.69 11.90
C PRO A 202 -12.16 -8.75 10.80
N SER A 203 -13.33 -9.08 10.24
CA SER A 203 -13.43 -9.89 9.02
C SER A 203 -12.69 -9.22 7.86
N PHE A 204 -12.36 -9.98 6.80
CA PHE A 204 -11.72 -9.41 5.61
C PHE A 204 -12.52 -8.25 5.01
N ALA A 205 -13.84 -8.42 4.86
CA ALA A 205 -14.70 -7.38 4.31
C ALA A 205 -14.75 -6.13 5.19
N ASP A 206 -14.83 -6.29 6.52
CA ASP A 206 -14.80 -5.17 7.45
C ASP A 206 -13.44 -4.50 7.48
N ALA A 207 -12.34 -5.26 7.40
CA ALA A 207 -10.99 -4.72 7.33
C ALA A 207 -10.80 -3.83 6.08
N MET A 208 -11.28 -4.29 4.91
CA MET A 208 -11.29 -3.49 3.69
C MET A 208 -12.12 -2.22 3.84
N ARG A 209 -13.31 -2.33 4.43
CA ARG A 209 -14.18 -1.18 4.68
C ARG A 209 -13.54 -0.16 5.62
N MET A 210 -13.02 -0.59 6.76
CA MET A 210 -12.36 0.28 7.73
C MET A 210 -11.11 0.94 7.15
N GLY A 211 -10.32 0.20 6.38
CA GLY A 211 -9.10 0.71 5.74
C GLY A 211 -9.37 1.79 4.69
N HIS A 212 -10.46 1.68 3.94
CA HIS A 212 -10.79 2.58 2.84
C HIS A 212 -11.84 3.65 3.16
N LEU A 213 -12.72 3.39 4.12
CA LEU A 213 -13.81 4.27 4.54
C LEU A 213 -13.75 4.46 6.07
N PRO A 214 -12.62 4.96 6.60
CA PRO A 214 -12.45 5.12 8.04
C PRO A 214 -13.47 6.12 8.60
N THR A 215 -14.00 5.83 9.79
CA THR A 215 -14.88 6.71 10.54
C THR A 215 -14.13 7.55 11.57
N SER A 216 -12.89 7.15 11.87
CA SER A 216 -11.97 7.88 12.73
C SER A 216 -10.54 7.82 12.17
N PRO A 217 -9.65 8.77 12.52
CA PRO A 217 -8.25 8.73 12.15
C PRO A 217 -7.53 7.46 12.63
N ASP A 218 -7.90 6.95 13.81
CA ASP A 218 -7.29 5.77 14.42
C ASP A 218 -7.49 4.50 13.55
N GLU A 219 -8.62 4.41 12.84
CA GLU A 219 -8.88 3.30 11.89
C GLU A 219 -7.93 3.33 10.69
N ALA A 220 -7.44 4.51 10.32
CA ALA A 220 -6.52 4.71 9.22
C ALA A 220 -5.04 4.58 9.60
N GLU A 221 -4.72 4.48 10.89
CA GLU A 221 -3.35 4.29 11.35
C GLU A 221 -2.75 2.98 10.83
N LEU A 222 -1.43 3.00 10.59
CA LEU A 222 -0.69 1.82 10.10
C LEU A 222 -0.86 0.59 11.00
N TRP A 223 -1.03 0.82 12.30
CA TRP A 223 -1.16 -0.23 13.32
C TRP A 223 -2.60 -0.52 13.72
N SER A 224 -3.58 0.00 13.00
CA SER A 224 -4.99 -0.33 13.27
C SER A 224 -5.25 -1.84 13.08
N PRO A 225 -6.17 -2.45 13.83
CA PRO A 225 -6.50 -3.87 13.69
C PRO A 225 -6.87 -4.27 12.26
N ALA A 226 -7.57 -3.40 11.52
CA ALA A 226 -7.92 -3.62 10.13
C ALA A 226 -6.68 -3.74 9.23
N ARG A 227 -5.73 -2.80 9.34
CA ARG A 227 -4.49 -2.83 8.55
C ARG A 227 -3.57 -3.98 8.94
N GLN A 228 -3.47 -4.29 10.22
CA GLN A 228 -2.72 -5.48 10.68
C GLN A 228 -3.28 -6.77 10.08
N ARG A 229 -4.61 -6.89 10.04
CA ARG A 229 -5.29 -8.03 9.42
C ARG A 229 -4.94 -8.15 7.94
N LEU A 230 -5.07 -7.07 7.17
CA LEU A 230 -4.78 -7.07 5.74
C LEU A 230 -3.30 -7.36 5.45
N ALA A 231 -2.38 -6.80 6.25
CA ALA A 231 -0.95 -7.09 6.14
C ALA A 231 -0.64 -8.57 6.44
N TYR A 232 -1.32 -9.17 7.42
CA TYR A 232 -1.20 -10.59 7.70
C TYR A 232 -1.70 -11.44 6.52
N ASP A 233 -2.84 -11.09 5.93
CA ASP A 233 -3.39 -11.80 4.77
C ASP A 233 -2.43 -11.78 3.58
N GLU A 234 -1.84 -10.62 3.27
CA GLU A 234 -0.86 -10.47 2.19
C GLU A 234 0.39 -11.33 2.45
N TYR A 235 0.91 -11.27 3.69
CA TYR A 235 2.05 -12.08 4.08
C TYR A 235 1.74 -13.58 4.01
N LEU A 236 0.57 -14.01 4.50
CA LEU A 236 0.11 -15.39 4.46
C LEU A 236 -0.03 -15.88 3.01
N ALA A 237 -0.66 -15.09 2.14
CA ALA A 237 -0.79 -15.41 0.72
C ALA A 237 0.58 -15.59 0.04
N GLY A 238 1.54 -14.69 0.35
CA GLY A 238 2.92 -14.81 -0.11
C GLY A 238 3.59 -16.11 0.37
N GLN A 239 3.44 -16.47 1.64
CA GLN A 239 4.01 -17.72 2.19
C GLN A 239 3.38 -18.96 1.57
N ILE A 240 2.05 -18.99 1.41
CA ILE A 240 1.36 -20.10 0.74
C ILE A 240 1.85 -20.24 -0.71
N THR A 241 1.96 -19.13 -1.43
CA THR A 241 2.48 -19.14 -2.82
C THR A 241 3.88 -19.73 -2.90
N LEU A 242 4.78 -19.30 -2.00
CA LEU A 242 6.14 -19.86 -1.93
C LEU A 242 6.13 -21.36 -1.61
N GLN A 243 5.27 -21.81 -0.71
CA GLN A 243 5.13 -23.24 -0.40
C GLN A 243 4.60 -24.05 -1.59
N LEU A 244 3.64 -23.52 -2.33
CA LEU A 244 3.12 -24.17 -3.55
C LEU A 244 4.20 -24.26 -4.63
N ILE A 245 4.97 -23.20 -4.87
CA ILE A 245 6.09 -23.20 -5.80
C ILE A 245 7.14 -24.24 -5.37
N ARG A 246 7.50 -24.28 -4.10
CA ARG A 246 8.45 -25.27 -3.56
C ARG A 246 7.93 -26.69 -3.78
N SER A 247 6.68 -26.96 -3.44
CA SER A 247 6.10 -28.30 -3.60
C SER A 247 6.12 -28.77 -5.07
N THR A 248 5.84 -27.88 -6.01
CA THR A 248 5.90 -28.20 -7.45
C THR A 248 7.34 -28.36 -7.94
N THR A 249 8.28 -27.63 -7.40
CA THR A 249 9.71 -27.70 -7.78
C THR A 249 10.35 -28.96 -7.23
N VAL A 250 10.07 -29.33 -5.97
CA VAL A 250 10.60 -30.54 -5.31
C VAL A 250 10.01 -31.80 -5.95
N SER A 251 8.77 -31.76 -6.43
CA SER A 251 8.15 -32.90 -7.15
C SER A 251 8.82 -33.25 -8.49
N ALA A 252 9.69 -32.40 -9.01
CA ALA A 252 10.50 -32.72 -10.15
C ALA A 252 11.60 -33.72 -9.77
N ARG A 253 11.67 -34.86 -10.45
CA ARG A 253 12.67 -35.91 -10.16
C ARG A 253 14.09 -35.38 -10.20
N GLY A 254 14.80 -35.54 -9.10
CA GLY A 254 16.25 -35.38 -9.00
C GLY A 254 16.98 -36.64 -9.35
N VAL A 255 18.31 -36.63 -9.24
CA VAL A 255 19.16 -37.80 -9.31
C VAL A 255 19.73 -38.06 -7.92
N ALA A 256 19.28 -39.13 -7.27
CA ALA A 256 19.82 -39.53 -5.98
C ALA A 256 21.33 -39.82 -6.11
N ARG A 257 22.12 -39.20 -5.23
CA ARG A 257 23.58 -39.37 -5.22
C ARG A 257 23.96 -40.20 -3.99
N ALA A 258 24.34 -41.45 -4.21
CA ALA A 258 24.97 -42.28 -3.18
C ALA A 258 26.44 -41.90 -3.07
N PHE A 259 26.89 -41.49 -1.90
CA PHE A 259 28.30 -41.22 -1.59
C PHE A 259 28.72 -41.86 -0.28
N THR A 260 29.99 -42.24 -0.19
CA THR A 260 30.55 -42.97 0.97
C THR A 260 31.00 -42.09 2.11
N GLY A 261 31.00 -40.76 1.98
CA GLY A 261 31.49 -39.82 2.97
C GLY A 261 33.01 -39.68 3.01
N ARG A 262 33.78 -40.60 2.40
CA ARG A 262 35.26 -40.66 2.49
C ARG A 262 35.94 -39.32 2.10
N LEU A 263 35.43 -38.65 1.07
CA LEU A 263 35.98 -37.38 0.62
C LEU A 263 35.65 -36.27 1.62
N THR A 264 34.46 -36.24 2.12
CA THR A 264 33.99 -35.27 3.13
C THR A 264 34.81 -35.38 4.41
N GLU A 265 35.03 -36.60 4.90
CA GLU A 265 35.89 -36.86 6.07
C GLU A 265 37.32 -36.39 5.82
N LYS A 266 37.89 -36.74 4.68
CA LYS A 266 39.25 -36.31 4.30
C LYS A 266 39.39 -34.80 4.23
N VAL A 267 38.41 -34.13 3.63
CA VAL A 267 38.41 -32.65 3.54
C VAL A 267 38.23 -32.03 4.93
N SER A 268 37.28 -32.54 5.75
CA SER A 268 37.08 -32.05 7.09
C SER A 268 38.34 -32.21 7.99
N SER A 269 39.11 -33.27 7.79
CA SER A 269 40.36 -33.49 8.55
C SER A 269 41.52 -32.56 8.12
N LEU A 270 41.44 -31.97 6.92
CA LEU A 270 42.45 -31.03 6.41
C LEU A 270 42.11 -29.55 6.73
N LEU A 271 40.94 -29.29 7.33
CA LEU A 271 40.58 -27.94 7.69
C LEU A 271 41.42 -27.44 8.87
N PRO A 272 41.92 -26.19 8.84
CA PRO A 272 42.64 -25.57 9.96
C PRO A 272 41.72 -25.18 11.13
N PHE A 273 40.44 -25.50 11.10
CA PHE A 273 39.42 -25.19 12.09
C PHE A 273 38.40 -26.32 12.19
N SER A 274 37.63 -26.36 13.28
CA SER A 274 36.49 -27.27 13.44
C SER A 274 35.20 -26.59 12.99
N LEU A 275 34.36 -27.33 12.29
CA LEU A 275 33.03 -26.85 11.91
C LEU A 275 32.19 -26.65 13.19
N THR A 276 31.40 -25.56 13.20
CA THR A 276 30.39 -25.34 14.25
C THR A 276 29.26 -26.36 14.14
N ASP A 277 28.48 -26.54 15.22
CA ASP A 277 27.39 -27.52 15.23
C ASP A 277 26.29 -27.12 14.20
N GLY A 278 26.03 -25.81 14.00
CA GLY A 278 25.11 -25.32 12.94
C GLY A 278 25.61 -25.65 11.54
N GLN A 279 26.93 -25.55 11.28
CA GLN A 279 27.53 -25.92 10.00
C GLN A 279 27.47 -27.43 9.76
N LYS A 280 27.70 -28.25 10.78
CA LYS A 280 27.55 -29.70 10.68
C LYS A 280 26.11 -30.09 10.39
N LEU A 281 25.15 -29.52 11.11
CA LEU A 281 23.73 -29.76 10.87
C LEU A 281 23.31 -29.39 9.44
N ALA A 282 23.75 -28.23 8.94
CA ALA A 282 23.45 -27.80 7.58
C ALA A 282 24.04 -28.76 6.53
N LEU A 283 25.25 -29.29 6.75
CA LEU A 283 25.86 -30.29 5.87
C LEU A 283 25.10 -31.60 5.90
N ASP A 284 24.70 -32.08 7.07
CA ASP A 284 23.93 -33.34 7.22
C ASP A 284 22.59 -33.25 6.48
N GLU A 285 21.91 -32.12 6.60
CA GLU A 285 20.65 -31.88 5.88
C GLU A 285 20.86 -31.82 4.36
N ILE A 286 21.91 -31.14 3.88
CA ILE A 286 22.24 -31.10 2.44
C ILE A 286 22.56 -32.51 1.93
N PHE A 287 23.31 -33.30 2.68
CA PHE A 287 23.65 -34.66 2.29
C PHE A 287 22.43 -35.60 2.32
N ALA A 288 21.49 -35.37 3.23
CA ALA A 288 20.21 -36.09 3.22
C ALA A 288 19.41 -35.80 1.96
N ASP A 289 19.31 -34.52 1.59
CA ASP A 289 18.61 -34.12 0.36
C ASP A 289 19.29 -34.67 -0.92
N LEU A 290 20.61 -34.67 -0.96
CA LEU A 290 21.37 -35.23 -2.12
C LEU A 290 21.17 -36.74 -2.28
N LYS A 291 20.86 -37.47 -1.21
CA LYS A 291 20.52 -38.90 -1.25
C LYS A 291 19.09 -39.17 -1.69
N ALA A 292 18.20 -38.17 -1.56
CA ALA A 292 16.81 -38.29 -1.95
C ALA A 292 16.63 -38.31 -3.47
N PRO A 293 15.58 -38.94 -4.00
CA PRO A 293 15.28 -38.93 -5.42
C PRO A 293 14.69 -37.63 -5.92
N ASP A 294 14.44 -36.69 -5.01
CA ASP A 294 13.81 -35.40 -5.29
C ASP A 294 14.86 -34.32 -5.58
N ARG A 295 14.46 -33.22 -6.22
CA ARG A 295 15.33 -32.08 -6.40
C ARG A 295 15.57 -31.36 -5.10
N MET A 296 16.84 -31.17 -4.73
CA MET A 296 17.22 -30.31 -3.62
C MET A 296 16.88 -28.86 -3.97
N SER A 297 16.16 -28.18 -3.06
CA SER A 297 15.90 -26.74 -3.13
C SER A 297 16.13 -26.15 -1.74
N ARG A 298 17.37 -25.72 -1.46
CA ARG A 298 17.77 -25.12 -0.19
C ARG A 298 18.43 -23.77 -0.38
N LEU A 299 18.15 -22.85 0.53
CA LEU A 299 18.89 -21.63 0.71
C LEU A 299 19.85 -21.82 1.88
N LEU A 300 21.15 -21.77 1.61
CA LEU A 300 22.15 -21.74 2.68
C LEU A 300 22.36 -20.26 3.08
N GLN A 301 21.95 -19.91 4.28
CA GLN A 301 22.11 -18.57 4.82
C GLN A 301 23.07 -18.62 6.00
N GLY A 302 24.13 -17.80 5.93
CA GLY A 302 25.12 -17.64 6.98
C GLY A 302 25.10 -16.22 7.52
N ASP A 303 25.51 -16.04 8.79
CA ASP A 303 25.70 -14.74 9.39
C ASP A 303 27.00 -14.12 8.85
N VAL A 304 26.89 -12.93 8.24
CA VAL A 304 28.02 -12.22 7.61
C VAL A 304 28.71 -11.27 8.60
N TRP A 305 28.27 -11.23 9.87
CA TRP A 305 28.84 -10.36 10.89
C TRP A 305 30.04 -11.02 11.60
N GLY A 306 31.19 -10.83 11.00
CA GLY A 306 32.45 -11.17 11.63
C GLY A 306 33.59 -10.70 10.76
N PHE A 307 34.13 -9.55 11.10
CA PHE A 307 35.37 -8.99 10.53
C PHE A 307 36.56 -9.93 10.76
N GLN A 308 36.60 -11.07 10.09
CA GLN A 308 37.84 -11.81 9.93
C GLN A 308 37.80 -12.61 8.62
N LYS A 309 38.85 -12.44 7.82
CA LYS A 309 39.12 -13.14 6.56
C LYS A 309 38.82 -14.66 6.52
N PRO A 310 38.80 -15.41 7.63
CA PRO A 310 38.47 -16.84 7.61
C PRO A 310 37.02 -17.18 7.24
N LEU A 311 36.03 -16.27 7.44
CA LEU A 311 34.60 -16.58 7.23
C LEU A 311 34.18 -16.58 5.77
N ILE A 312 34.78 -15.72 4.94
CA ILE A 312 34.57 -15.74 3.48
C ILE A 312 35.14 -17.05 2.91
N GLN A 313 36.28 -17.49 3.39
CA GLN A 313 36.85 -18.79 3.02
C GLN A 313 35.98 -19.99 3.47
N GLN A 314 35.24 -19.86 4.57
CA GLN A 314 34.33 -20.93 5.04
C GLN A 314 33.09 -21.09 4.16
N ALA A 315 32.48 -19.98 3.68
CA ALA A 315 31.35 -20.05 2.76
C ALA A 315 31.77 -20.59 1.37
N GLU A 316 32.89 -20.11 0.84
CA GLU A 316 33.49 -20.64 -0.38
C GLU A 316 33.90 -22.11 -0.24
N PHE A 317 34.32 -22.51 0.95
CA PHE A 317 34.70 -23.89 1.22
C PHE A 317 33.50 -24.84 1.30
N ILE A 318 32.37 -24.44 1.84
CA ILE A 318 31.13 -25.21 1.78
C ILE A 318 30.66 -25.35 0.31
N GLN A 319 30.74 -24.30 -0.50
CA GLN A 319 30.53 -24.38 -1.93
C GLN A 319 31.51 -25.33 -2.62
N PHE A 320 32.77 -25.31 -2.24
CA PHE A 320 33.82 -26.21 -2.73
C PHE A 320 33.54 -27.65 -2.35
N LEU A 321 33.14 -27.94 -1.10
CA LEU A 321 32.74 -29.26 -0.66
C LEU A 321 31.51 -29.78 -1.43
N LEU A 322 30.54 -28.94 -1.67
CA LEU A 322 29.36 -29.28 -2.50
C LEU A 322 29.75 -29.55 -3.96
N PHE A 323 30.65 -28.76 -4.51
CA PHE A 323 31.17 -28.92 -5.88
C PHE A 323 31.90 -30.27 -6.06
N PHE A 324 32.73 -30.67 -5.07
CA PHE A 324 33.41 -31.95 -5.08
C PHE A 324 32.48 -33.14 -4.78
N ALA A 325 31.54 -32.99 -3.84
CA ALA A 325 30.55 -34.02 -3.51
C ALA A 325 29.61 -34.33 -4.69
N LEU A 326 29.34 -33.34 -5.53
CA LEU A 326 28.52 -33.47 -6.73
C LEU A 326 29.28 -34.09 -7.92
N GLY A 327 30.58 -34.34 -7.79
CA GLY A 327 31.38 -34.92 -8.87
C GLY A 327 31.55 -34.05 -10.10
N LEU A 328 31.38 -32.73 -9.96
CA LEU A 328 31.50 -31.77 -11.05
C LEU A 328 32.95 -31.33 -11.29
N GLY A 329 33.92 -31.98 -10.65
CA GLY A 329 35.35 -31.66 -10.69
C GLY A 329 36.10 -32.01 -11.99
N ASN A 330 35.45 -32.47 -13.03
CA ASN A 330 36.16 -32.97 -14.23
C ASN A 330 35.71 -32.41 -15.61
N LYS A 331 34.88 -31.38 -15.66
CA LYS A 331 34.64 -30.64 -16.92
C LYS A 331 34.49 -29.15 -16.64
N GLU A 332 35.36 -28.38 -17.30
CA GLU A 332 35.33 -26.92 -17.46
C GLU A 332 35.84 -26.06 -16.28
N LYS A 333 37.15 -25.95 -16.22
CA LYS A 333 37.88 -24.91 -15.46
C LYS A 333 37.81 -23.51 -16.16
N GLY A 334 36.71 -23.10 -16.73
CA GLY A 334 36.71 -21.89 -17.55
C GLY A 334 35.78 -20.75 -17.17
N ASP A 335 34.57 -21.01 -16.69
CA ASP A 335 33.50 -20.01 -16.75
C ASP A 335 32.78 -19.64 -15.45
N PHE A 336 33.30 -20.02 -14.27
CA PHE A 336 32.65 -19.70 -12.98
C PHE A 336 33.34 -18.61 -12.15
N PHE A 337 34.38 -17.95 -12.69
CA PHE A 337 35.04 -16.79 -12.06
C PHE A 337 35.12 -15.63 -13.08
N LYS A 338 33.99 -15.04 -13.39
CA LYS A 338 33.90 -13.66 -13.88
C LYS A 338 32.74 -12.95 -13.23
#